data_2dcf0c3cbece85db9685497c6e33dcd1
#
_entry.id   2dcf0c3cbece85db9685497c6e33dcd1
#
_cell.length_a   1.000
_cell.length_b   1.000
_cell.length_c   1.000
_cell.angle_alpha   90.00
_cell.angle_beta   90.00
_cell.angle_gamma   90.00
#
_symmetry.space_group_name_H-M   'P 1'
#
loop_
_entity.id
_entity.type
_entity.pdbx_description
1 polymer ?
#
loop_
_entity_poly.entity_id
_entity_poly.type
_entity_poly.pdbx_seq_one_letter_code
_entity_poly.pdbx_strand_id
1 'polypeptide(L)'
;MKALILLGVLVLFGQLSVAQESAGHRPPKGPEQWEKEIVAFDLEDARNPGLENPVVFVGSSSIRLWKTLKEDFPKHRVLNRGFGGSYITDTVHFADRLVIRHKPSFIVVYAGSNDLGAGRTPQQVFDGYKALVGKIRAALPDTPIAYISIAGNPKRWYQVTEVIQTNALIEAHTKTNPGLLFIDVFHPMLTGDGKPRPEIFSKDRLHMNAEGYKLWTEIVGRHLPPQRAAVRP
;
A
#
# COMPACT_ATOMS: atom_id res chain seq x y z
N MET A 1 1.83 52.38 64.86
CA MET A 1 2.40 52.12 63.55
C MET A 1 2.88 50.69 63.54
N LYS A 2 2.14 49.75 62.93
CA LYS A 2 2.52 48.33 62.81
C LYS A 2 2.77 48.04 61.31
N ALA A 3 3.99 47.75 60.96
CA ALA A 3 4.39 47.38 59.61
C ALA A 3 3.98 45.94 59.31
N LEU A 4 3.22 45.71 58.25
CA LEU A 4 2.82 44.40 57.76
C LEU A 4 3.85 43.99 56.70
N ILE A 5 4.60 42.91 57.00
CA ILE A 5 5.53 42.29 56.04
C ILE A 5 4.78 41.27 55.25
N LEU A 6 4.56 41.50 53.94
CA LEU A 6 4.01 40.53 53.00
C LEU A 6 5.12 39.60 52.49
N LEU A 7 5.03 38.34 52.86
CA LEU A 7 5.96 37.29 52.34
C LEU A 7 5.38 36.77 51.03
N GLY A 8 5.98 37.12 49.91
CA GLY A 8 5.61 36.56 48.60
C GLY A 8 6.21 35.18 48.41
N VAL A 9 5.38 34.16 48.31
CA VAL A 9 5.77 32.79 47.94
C VAL A 9 5.86 32.71 46.42
N LEU A 10 7.08 32.61 45.90
CA LEU A 10 7.35 32.40 44.48
C LEU A 10 7.20 30.89 44.19
N VAL A 11 6.11 30.48 43.58
CA VAL A 11 5.91 29.10 43.10
C VAL A 11 6.58 28.96 41.73
N LEU A 12 7.74 28.35 41.69
CA LEU A 12 8.37 27.93 40.43
C LEU A 12 7.64 26.72 39.87
N PHE A 13 6.84 26.91 38.82
CA PHE A 13 6.38 25.82 37.99
C PHE A 13 7.52 25.34 37.11
N GLY A 14 8.20 24.26 37.54
CA GLY A 14 9.13 23.54 36.70
C GLY A 14 8.34 22.84 35.57
N GLN A 15 8.45 23.32 34.33
CA GLN A 15 8.00 22.61 33.16
C GLN A 15 8.91 21.40 32.95
N LEU A 16 8.48 20.21 33.34
CA LEU A 16 9.07 18.96 32.91
C LEU A 16 8.72 18.79 31.41
N SER A 17 9.62 19.23 30.55
CA SER A 17 9.64 18.86 29.14
C SER A 17 9.97 17.37 29.04
N VAL A 18 8.96 16.52 28.91
CA VAL A 18 9.15 15.15 28.51
C VAL A 18 9.59 15.18 27.05
N ALA A 19 10.88 15.11 26.82
CA ALA A 19 11.44 14.84 25.51
C ALA A 19 10.97 13.44 25.11
N GLN A 20 9.96 13.39 24.26
CA GLN A 20 9.53 12.16 23.60
C GLN A 20 10.67 11.77 22.66
N GLU A 21 11.51 10.80 23.09
CA GLU A 21 12.50 10.17 22.22
C GLU A 21 11.78 9.68 20.97
N SER A 22 11.91 10.41 19.88
CA SER A 22 11.54 9.97 18.56
C SER A 22 12.38 8.74 18.24
N ALA A 23 11.78 7.56 18.34
CA ALA A 23 12.38 6.32 17.85
C ALA A 23 13.02 6.63 16.49
N GLY A 24 14.33 6.46 16.38
CA GLY A 24 15.18 6.92 15.30
C GLY A 24 14.60 6.66 13.91
N HIS A 25 13.99 7.66 13.36
CA HIS A 25 13.46 7.63 12.01
C HIS A 25 14.66 7.74 11.06
N ARG A 26 15.11 6.60 10.57
CA ARG A 26 16.13 6.60 9.51
C ARG A 26 15.49 7.30 8.30
N PRO A 27 16.07 8.38 7.77
CA PRO A 27 15.50 9.03 6.60
C PRO A 27 15.35 7.99 5.48
N PRO A 28 14.25 8.02 4.71
CA PRO A 28 14.04 7.08 3.64
C PRO A 28 15.22 7.19 2.67
N LYS A 29 15.89 6.07 2.42
CA LYS A 29 16.84 5.97 1.31
C LYS A 29 16.06 6.24 0.04
N GLY A 30 16.68 6.87 -0.95
CA GLY A 30 16.06 7.09 -2.26
C GLY A 30 15.61 5.78 -2.93
N PRO A 31 14.88 5.87 -4.03
CA PRO A 31 14.36 4.70 -4.74
C PRO A 31 15.49 3.75 -5.21
N GLU A 32 16.72 4.23 -5.32
CA GLU A 32 17.91 3.46 -5.75
C GLU A 32 18.18 2.25 -4.85
N GLN A 33 17.72 2.26 -3.61
CA GLN A 33 17.81 1.13 -2.71
C GLN A 33 17.12 -0.13 -3.25
N TRP A 34 16.15 0.03 -4.16
CA TRP A 34 15.36 -1.04 -4.75
C TRP A 34 15.88 -1.50 -6.11
N GLU A 35 16.91 -0.86 -6.65
CA GLU A 35 17.40 -1.16 -8.01
C GLU A 35 17.74 -2.62 -8.21
N LYS A 36 18.27 -3.31 -7.20
CA LYS A 36 18.57 -4.75 -7.26
C LYS A 36 17.32 -5.58 -7.50
N GLU A 37 16.22 -5.29 -6.80
CA GLU A 37 14.94 -5.98 -6.96
C GLU A 37 14.32 -5.68 -8.32
N ILE A 38 14.43 -4.43 -8.77
CA ILE A 38 13.90 -4.00 -10.06
C ILE A 38 14.68 -4.64 -11.23
N VAL A 39 16.00 -4.72 -11.14
CA VAL A 39 16.84 -5.44 -12.12
C VAL A 39 16.49 -6.93 -12.15
N ALA A 40 16.17 -7.54 -10.99
CA ALA A 40 15.73 -8.93 -10.98
C ALA A 40 14.42 -9.14 -11.76
N PHE A 41 13.48 -8.19 -11.71
CA PHE A 41 12.28 -8.22 -12.54
C PHE A 41 12.60 -8.04 -14.03
N ASP A 42 13.53 -7.13 -14.41
CA ASP A 42 13.93 -6.98 -15.80
C ASP A 42 14.55 -8.28 -16.36
N LEU A 43 15.36 -8.97 -15.55
CA LEU A 43 15.95 -10.26 -15.94
C LEU A 43 14.89 -11.38 -16.04
N GLU A 44 13.86 -11.36 -15.17
CA GLU A 44 12.73 -12.29 -15.27
C GLU A 44 11.96 -12.06 -16.57
N ASP A 45 11.68 -10.80 -16.91
CA ASP A 45 10.98 -10.42 -18.13
C ASP A 45 11.77 -10.84 -19.38
N ALA A 46 13.09 -10.64 -19.39
CA ALA A 46 13.94 -11.04 -20.48
C ALA A 46 13.97 -12.57 -20.73
N ARG A 47 13.78 -13.36 -19.67
CA ARG A 47 13.71 -14.83 -19.76
C ARG A 47 12.33 -15.35 -20.18
N ASN A 48 11.29 -14.52 -20.00
CA ASN A 48 9.90 -14.87 -20.28
C ASN A 48 9.26 -13.85 -21.25
N PRO A 49 9.82 -13.70 -22.45
CA PRO A 49 9.26 -12.78 -23.44
C PRO A 49 7.87 -13.28 -23.87
N GLY A 50 6.91 -12.37 -24.02
CA GLY A 50 5.61 -12.70 -24.60
C GLY A 50 4.46 -12.85 -23.60
N LEU A 51 4.59 -12.35 -22.38
CA LEU A 51 3.43 -12.21 -21.48
C LEU A 51 2.58 -11.00 -21.95
N GLU A 52 1.68 -11.25 -22.89
CA GLU A 52 0.82 -10.22 -23.45
C GLU A 52 -0.35 -9.88 -22.51
N ASN A 53 -0.61 -8.59 -22.32
CA ASN A 53 -1.75 -8.05 -21.59
C ASN A 53 -1.96 -8.68 -20.19
N PRO A 54 -0.91 -8.79 -19.33
CA PRO A 54 -1.07 -9.40 -18.02
C PRO A 54 -1.97 -8.55 -17.10
N VAL A 55 -2.46 -9.17 -16.03
CA VAL A 55 -2.89 -8.45 -14.83
C VAL A 55 -1.65 -8.20 -13.98
N VAL A 56 -1.26 -6.94 -13.83
CA VAL A 56 -0.07 -6.58 -13.03
C VAL A 56 -0.47 -6.26 -11.61
N PHE A 57 0.10 -6.98 -10.66
CA PHE A 57 0.04 -6.69 -9.23
C PHE A 57 1.31 -5.96 -8.83
N VAL A 58 1.20 -4.70 -8.43
CA VAL A 58 2.34 -3.84 -8.08
C VAL A 58 2.19 -3.23 -6.70
N GLY A 59 3.30 -2.99 -6.04
CA GLY A 59 3.35 -2.31 -4.75
C GLY A 59 4.35 -2.90 -3.78
N SER A 60 4.01 -2.93 -2.49
CA SER A 60 4.94 -3.22 -1.42
C SER A 60 5.02 -4.71 -1.03
N SER A 61 5.52 -4.97 0.18
CA SER A 61 5.77 -6.33 0.68
C SER A 61 4.57 -7.26 0.65
N SER A 62 3.35 -6.77 0.82
CA SER A 62 2.16 -7.65 0.75
C SER A 62 1.94 -8.22 -0.64
N ILE A 63 2.28 -7.49 -1.70
CA ILE A 63 2.28 -8.05 -3.06
C ILE A 63 3.47 -9.00 -3.23
N ARG A 64 4.70 -8.59 -2.84
CA ARG A 64 5.90 -9.43 -2.95
C ARG A 64 5.76 -10.79 -2.26
N LEU A 65 5.10 -10.81 -1.11
CA LEU A 65 4.92 -12.01 -0.28
C LEU A 65 3.74 -12.88 -0.71
N TRP A 66 2.92 -12.44 -1.65
CA TRP A 66 1.85 -13.25 -2.24
C TRP A 66 2.42 -14.30 -3.19
N LYS A 67 2.98 -15.36 -2.60
CA LYS A 67 3.73 -16.38 -3.35
C LYS A 67 2.85 -17.26 -4.22
N THR A 68 1.59 -17.44 -3.82
CA THR A 68 0.58 -18.24 -4.52
C THR A 68 -0.22 -17.43 -5.55
N LEU A 69 0.21 -16.19 -5.88
CA LEU A 69 -0.57 -15.29 -6.75
C LEU A 69 -1.00 -15.93 -8.08
N LYS A 70 -0.12 -16.72 -8.71
CA LYS A 70 -0.44 -17.40 -9.98
C LYS A 70 -1.45 -18.52 -9.78
N GLU A 71 -1.29 -19.29 -8.72
CA GLU A 71 -2.14 -20.39 -8.32
C GLU A 71 -3.51 -19.89 -7.85
N ASP A 72 -3.54 -18.74 -7.19
CA ASP A 72 -4.77 -18.11 -6.70
C ASP A 72 -5.63 -17.53 -7.82
N PHE A 73 -5.00 -17.13 -8.94
CA PHE A 73 -5.68 -16.60 -10.13
C PHE A 73 -5.36 -17.41 -11.40
N PRO A 74 -5.65 -18.72 -11.44
CA PRO A 74 -5.22 -19.61 -12.53
C PRO A 74 -5.83 -19.27 -13.88
N LYS A 75 -6.90 -18.50 -13.88
CA LYS A 75 -7.58 -18.03 -15.10
C LYS A 75 -6.98 -16.73 -15.65
N HIS A 76 -6.04 -16.11 -14.97
CA HIS A 76 -5.44 -14.85 -15.37
C HIS A 76 -3.92 -14.98 -15.57
N ARG A 77 -3.40 -14.26 -16.55
CA ARG A 77 -1.94 -14.09 -16.68
C ARG A 77 -1.50 -13.02 -15.69
N VAL A 78 -1.19 -13.41 -14.46
CA VAL A 78 -0.80 -12.48 -13.42
C VAL A 78 0.70 -12.26 -13.37
N LEU A 79 1.11 -11.03 -13.08
CA LEU A 79 2.49 -10.63 -12.94
C LEU A 79 2.69 -9.96 -11.57
N ASN A 80 3.50 -10.57 -10.71
CA ASN A 80 3.85 -10.00 -9.41
C ASN A 80 5.02 -9.04 -9.55
N ARG A 81 4.79 -7.75 -9.27
CA ARG A 81 5.79 -6.68 -9.27
C ARG A 81 5.82 -5.97 -7.91
N GLY A 82 5.64 -6.76 -6.85
CA GLY A 82 5.80 -6.28 -5.48
C GLY A 82 7.27 -6.28 -5.03
N PHE A 83 7.72 -5.20 -4.38
CA PHE A 83 9.05 -5.09 -3.78
C PHE A 83 8.96 -4.59 -2.34
N GLY A 84 9.77 -5.20 -1.47
CA GLY A 84 9.51 -5.16 -0.03
C GLY A 84 9.82 -3.84 0.65
N GLY A 85 8.91 -3.31 1.48
CA GLY A 85 9.16 -2.10 2.27
C GLY A 85 9.05 -0.79 1.49
N SER A 86 8.69 -0.83 0.21
CA SER A 86 8.58 0.34 -0.66
C SER A 86 7.47 1.29 -0.24
N TYR A 87 7.68 2.56 -0.52
CA TYR A 87 6.68 3.62 -0.47
C TYR A 87 5.92 3.71 -1.79
N ILE A 88 4.80 4.41 -1.78
CA ILE A 88 4.04 4.65 -3.01
C ILE A 88 4.86 5.46 -4.02
N THR A 89 5.70 6.37 -3.55
CA THR A 89 6.61 7.17 -4.40
C THR A 89 7.68 6.32 -5.09
N ASP A 90 8.12 5.21 -4.49
CA ASP A 90 9.03 4.26 -5.13
C ASP A 90 8.31 3.55 -6.29
N THR A 91 7.03 3.20 -6.09
CA THR A 91 6.21 2.62 -7.16
C THR A 91 6.01 3.61 -8.31
N VAL A 92 5.83 4.90 -8.03
CA VAL A 92 5.79 5.97 -9.06
C VAL A 92 7.11 6.03 -9.83
N HIS A 93 8.24 6.00 -9.13
CA HIS A 93 9.56 6.06 -9.75
C HIS A 93 9.77 4.93 -10.76
N PHE A 94 9.46 3.71 -10.37
CA PHE A 94 9.68 2.51 -11.20
C PHE A 94 8.46 2.10 -12.05
N ALA A 95 7.42 2.90 -12.16
CA ALA A 95 6.19 2.53 -12.86
C ALA A 95 6.41 2.13 -14.32
N ASP A 96 7.38 2.73 -15.01
CA ASP A 96 7.73 2.37 -16.39
C ASP A 96 8.18 0.91 -16.50
N ARG A 97 9.04 0.48 -15.59
CA ARG A 97 9.63 -0.86 -15.56
C ARG A 97 8.71 -1.92 -14.96
N LEU A 98 7.91 -1.54 -13.96
CA LEU A 98 7.05 -2.46 -13.22
C LEU A 98 5.68 -2.66 -13.87
N VAL A 99 5.17 -1.65 -14.57
CA VAL A 99 3.77 -1.62 -15.04
C VAL A 99 3.69 -1.28 -16.52
N ILE A 100 4.14 -0.11 -16.93
CA ILE A 100 3.83 0.49 -18.24
C ILE A 100 4.37 -0.35 -19.40
N ARG A 101 5.61 -0.84 -19.29
CA ARG A 101 6.25 -1.68 -20.31
C ARG A 101 5.47 -2.96 -20.66
N HIS A 102 4.70 -3.48 -19.70
CA HIS A 102 3.95 -4.73 -19.87
C HIS A 102 2.60 -4.55 -20.58
N LYS A 103 2.17 -3.31 -20.81
CA LYS A 103 0.87 -2.98 -21.42
C LYS A 103 -0.27 -3.82 -20.81
N PRO A 104 -0.45 -3.79 -19.47
CA PRO A 104 -1.38 -4.69 -18.79
C PRO A 104 -2.82 -4.44 -19.20
N SER A 105 -3.62 -5.51 -19.15
CA SER A 105 -5.09 -5.41 -19.29
C SER A 105 -5.77 -4.89 -18.03
N PHE A 106 -5.09 -5.00 -16.87
CA PHE A 106 -5.59 -4.56 -15.57
C PHE A 106 -4.43 -4.39 -14.59
N ILE A 107 -4.53 -3.41 -13.72
CA ILE A 107 -3.48 -3.12 -12.72
C ILE A 107 -4.10 -3.18 -11.34
N VAL A 108 -3.44 -3.91 -10.43
CA VAL A 108 -3.79 -3.99 -9.01
C VAL A 108 -2.66 -3.38 -8.19
N VAL A 109 -2.96 -2.34 -7.42
CA VAL A 109 -1.99 -1.58 -6.62
C VAL A 109 -2.22 -1.82 -5.14
N TYR A 110 -1.16 -2.12 -4.38
CA TYR A 110 -1.17 -2.08 -2.92
C TYR A 110 0.08 -1.38 -2.39
N ALA A 111 -0.06 -0.15 -1.93
CA ALA A 111 1.02 0.67 -1.37
C ALA A 111 0.44 1.66 -0.33
N GLY A 112 1.28 2.36 0.43
CA GLY A 112 0.86 3.40 1.38
C GLY A 112 0.98 2.98 2.85
N SER A 113 0.88 1.70 3.19
CA SER A 113 1.05 1.23 4.59
C SER A 113 2.44 1.55 5.16
N ASN A 114 3.49 1.48 4.33
CA ASN A 114 4.84 1.84 4.75
C ASN A 114 5.02 3.36 4.85
N ASP A 115 4.36 4.10 4.00
CA ASP A 115 4.31 5.55 4.01
C ASP A 115 3.76 6.07 5.35
N LEU A 116 2.57 5.58 5.75
CA LEU A 116 1.99 5.87 7.07
C LEU A 116 2.92 5.40 8.19
N GLY A 117 3.49 4.19 8.08
CA GLY A 117 4.47 3.65 9.02
C GLY A 117 5.74 4.50 9.17
N ALA A 118 6.07 5.30 8.16
CA ALA A 118 7.16 6.26 8.15
C ALA A 118 6.72 7.68 8.59
N GLY A 119 5.47 7.85 9.05
CA GLY A 119 4.95 9.13 9.53
C GLY A 119 4.46 10.07 8.44
N ARG A 120 4.27 9.58 7.20
CA ARG A 120 3.63 10.38 6.16
C ARG A 120 2.14 10.55 6.46
N THR A 121 1.60 11.70 6.11
CA THR A 121 0.19 12.01 6.30
C THR A 121 -0.70 11.28 5.29
N PRO A 122 -2.00 11.06 5.58
CA PRO A 122 -2.98 10.54 4.62
C PRO A 122 -2.98 11.31 3.29
N GLN A 123 -2.85 12.64 3.35
CA GLN A 123 -2.79 13.48 2.16
C GLN A 123 -1.55 13.21 1.31
N GLN A 124 -0.37 13.03 1.94
CA GLN A 124 0.87 12.72 1.22
C GLN A 124 0.81 11.35 0.53
N VAL A 125 0.17 10.35 1.16
CA VAL A 125 -0.06 9.04 0.53
C VAL A 125 -1.03 9.18 -0.64
N PHE A 126 -2.11 9.92 -0.48
CA PHE A 126 -3.08 10.20 -1.53
C PHE A 126 -2.46 10.95 -2.71
N ASP A 127 -1.60 11.93 -2.46
CA ASP A 127 -0.87 12.64 -3.53
C ASP A 127 0.07 11.70 -4.29
N GLY A 128 0.75 10.78 -3.59
CA GLY A 128 1.53 9.71 -4.22
C GLY A 128 0.67 8.77 -5.08
N TYR A 129 -0.52 8.41 -4.60
CA TYR A 129 -1.48 7.62 -5.38
C TYR A 129 -1.91 8.34 -6.65
N LYS A 130 -2.27 9.62 -6.57
CA LYS A 130 -2.63 10.43 -7.75
C LYS A 130 -1.46 10.53 -8.74
N ALA A 131 -0.24 10.71 -8.25
CA ALA A 131 0.94 10.75 -9.10
C ALA A 131 1.17 9.42 -9.84
N LEU A 132 0.96 8.27 -9.16
CA LEU A 132 1.04 6.95 -9.79
C LEU A 132 -0.03 6.80 -10.89
N VAL A 133 -1.28 7.11 -10.57
CA VAL A 133 -2.39 7.06 -11.52
C VAL A 133 -2.10 7.97 -12.73
N GLY A 134 -1.69 9.21 -12.49
CA GLY A 134 -1.37 10.17 -13.56
C GLY A 134 -0.26 9.65 -14.48
N LYS A 135 0.81 9.10 -13.92
CA LYS A 135 1.91 8.52 -14.69
C LYS A 135 1.46 7.34 -15.55
N ILE A 136 0.66 6.43 -14.98
CA ILE A 136 0.12 5.28 -15.72
C ILE A 136 -0.84 5.75 -16.81
N ARG A 137 -1.76 6.66 -16.53
CA ARG A 137 -2.75 7.18 -17.48
C ARG A 137 -2.12 7.92 -18.65
N ALA A 138 -1.00 8.61 -18.44
CA ALA A 138 -0.28 9.27 -19.51
C ALA A 138 0.22 8.28 -20.60
N ALA A 139 0.55 7.05 -20.21
CA ALA A 139 1.04 6.01 -21.12
C ALA A 139 -0.04 4.99 -21.52
N LEU A 140 -0.99 4.72 -20.63
CA LEU A 140 -2.02 3.68 -20.75
C LEU A 140 -3.39 4.26 -20.35
N PRO A 141 -3.99 5.12 -21.18
CA PRO A 141 -5.19 5.90 -20.82
C PRO A 141 -6.41 5.04 -20.46
N ASP A 142 -6.57 3.89 -21.09
CA ASP A 142 -7.76 3.05 -20.96
C ASP A 142 -7.59 1.86 -20.00
N THR A 143 -6.37 1.62 -19.48
CA THR A 143 -6.11 0.47 -18.62
C THR A 143 -6.75 0.68 -17.24
N PRO A 144 -7.66 -0.20 -16.79
CA PRO A 144 -8.26 -0.08 -15.46
C PRO A 144 -7.21 -0.26 -14.35
N ILE A 145 -7.34 0.55 -13.28
CA ILE A 145 -6.45 0.55 -12.12
C ILE A 145 -7.28 0.32 -10.87
N ALA A 146 -7.05 -0.77 -10.18
CA ALA A 146 -7.67 -1.09 -8.90
C ALA A 146 -6.66 -0.85 -7.75
N TYR A 147 -7.10 -0.16 -6.73
CA TYR A 147 -6.34 0.04 -5.51
C TYR A 147 -6.92 -0.82 -4.40
N ILE A 148 -6.09 -1.71 -3.84
CA ILE A 148 -6.46 -2.47 -2.63
C ILE A 148 -6.31 -1.53 -1.43
N SER A 149 -7.35 -1.38 -0.63
CA SER A 149 -7.34 -0.56 0.58
C SER A 149 -6.17 -0.93 1.50
N ILE A 150 -5.57 0.06 2.15
CA ILE A 150 -4.56 -0.22 3.17
C ILE A 150 -5.21 -1.06 4.26
N ALA A 151 -4.68 -2.26 4.50
CA ALA A 151 -5.17 -3.18 5.50
C ALA A 151 -4.78 -2.71 6.91
N GLY A 152 -5.71 -2.77 7.85
CA GLY A 152 -5.40 -2.65 9.26
C GLY A 152 -4.65 -3.89 9.75
N ASN A 153 -3.50 -3.72 10.37
CA ASN A 153 -2.72 -4.83 10.90
C ASN A 153 -2.40 -4.64 12.39
N PRO A 154 -2.23 -5.71 13.17
CA PRO A 154 -2.04 -5.61 14.61
C PRO A 154 -0.77 -4.85 15.02
N LYS A 155 0.29 -4.89 14.20
CA LYS A 155 1.57 -4.24 14.50
C LYS A 155 1.49 -2.72 14.44
N ARG A 156 0.66 -2.18 13.51
CA ARG A 156 0.52 -0.74 13.26
C ARG A 156 -0.90 -0.25 13.54
N TRP A 157 -1.64 -0.94 14.41
CA TRP A 157 -3.02 -0.56 14.72
C TRP A 157 -3.16 0.84 15.31
N TYR A 158 -2.10 1.34 15.92
CA TYR A 158 -2.02 2.71 16.42
C TYR A 158 -2.17 3.79 15.33
N GLN A 159 -2.05 3.41 14.05
CA GLN A 159 -2.24 4.30 12.88
C GLN A 159 -3.59 4.05 12.17
N VAL A 160 -4.54 3.42 12.84
CA VAL A 160 -5.82 3.06 12.20
C VAL A 160 -6.59 4.28 11.68
N THR A 161 -6.49 5.41 12.37
CA THR A 161 -7.13 6.67 11.96
C THR A 161 -6.57 7.15 10.62
N GLU A 162 -5.26 7.16 10.46
CA GLU A 162 -4.58 7.54 9.22
C GLU A 162 -4.89 6.56 8.09
N VAL A 163 -4.98 5.27 8.40
CA VAL A 163 -5.39 4.23 7.44
C VAL A 163 -6.81 4.51 6.92
N ILE A 164 -7.77 4.74 7.82
CA ILE A 164 -9.16 5.03 7.45
C ILE A 164 -9.24 6.30 6.60
N GLN A 165 -8.56 7.37 7.00
CA GLN A 165 -8.53 8.63 6.27
C GLN A 165 -7.93 8.46 4.87
N THR A 166 -6.81 7.73 4.76
CA THR A 166 -6.16 7.46 3.46
C THR A 166 -7.08 6.66 2.54
N ASN A 167 -7.68 5.59 3.07
CA ASN A 167 -8.61 4.77 2.32
C ASN A 167 -9.81 5.57 1.83
N ALA A 168 -10.38 6.43 2.68
CA ALA A 168 -11.51 7.30 2.31
C ALA A 168 -11.15 8.28 1.19
N LEU A 169 -9.97 8.92 1.24
CA LEU A 169 -9.51 9.82 0.18
C LEU A 169 -9.38 9.10 -1.16
N ILE A 170 -8.76 7.90 -1.17
CA ILE A 170 -8.55 7.13 -2.39
C ILE A 170 -9.89 6.59 -2.91
N GLU A 171 -10.75 6.07 -2.04
CA GLU A 171 -12.08 5.58 -2.44
C GLU A 171 -12.92 6.68 -3.08
N ALA A 172 -12.97 7.86 -2.46
CA ALA A 172 -13.70 9.01 -3.01
C ALA A 172 -13.17 9.40 -4.40
N HIS A 173 -11.85 9.37 -4.58
CA HIS A 173 -11.23 9.67 -5.88
C HIS A 173 -11.58 8.61 -6.92
N THR A 174 -11.61 7.32 -6.58
CA THR A 174 -11.98 6.27 -7.56
C THR A 174 -13.44 6.40 -8.02
N LYS A 175 -14.35 6.83 -7.15
CA LYS A 175 -15.78 7.01 -7.47
C LYS A 175 -16.02 8.09 -8.53
N THR A 176 -15.14 9.06 -8.64
CA THR A 176 -15.27 10.20 -9.56
C THR A 176 -14.39 10.10 -10.80
N ASN A 177 -13.56 9.05 -10.90
CA ASN A 177 -12.63 8.88 -12.02
C ASN A 177 -12.85 7.52 -12.71
N PRO A 178 -13.48 7.48 -13.89
CA PRO A 178 -13.75 6.25 -14.61
C PRO A 178 -12.50 5.39 -14.84
N GLY A 179 -12.66 4.07 -14.72
CA GLY A 179 -11.57 3.10 -14.86
C GLY A 179 -10.65 3.02 -13.63
N LEU A 180 -10.93 3.74 -12.54
CA LEU A 180 -10.33 3.52 -11.23
C LEU A 180 -11.30 2.73 -10.36
N LEU A 181 -10.76 1.76 -9.59
CA LEU A 181 -11.54 0.92 -8.69
C LEU A 181 -10.88 0.93 -7.29
N PHE A 182 -11.72 0.81 -6.27
CA PHE A 182 -11.30 0.61 -4.89
C PHE A 182 -11.72 -0.78 -4.44
N ILE A 183 -10.77 -1.57 -3.94
CA ILE A 183 -11.00 -2.93 -3.44
C ILE A 183 -10.87 -2.89 -1.92
N ASP A 184 -11.99 -2.97 -1.22
CA ASP A 184 -11.98 -2.95 0.23
C ASP A 184 -11.57 -4.32 0.81
N VAL A 185 -10.38 -4.37 1.36
CA VAL A 185 -9.91 -5.48 2.20
C VAL A 185 -9.84 -5.07 3.68
N PHE A 186 -9.93 -3.76 3.98
CA PHE A 186 -9.81 -3.27 5.34
C PHE A 186 -10.90 -3.82 6.25
N HIS A 187 -12.18 -3.64 5.89
CA HIS A 187 -13.29 -4.09 6.72
C HIS A 187 -13.36 -5.61 6.87
N PRO A 188 -13.21 -6.43 5.81
CA PRO A 188 -13.19 -7.90 5.94
C PRO A 188 -12.05 -8.46 6.80
N MET A 189 -10.97 -7.69 6.98
CA MET A 189 -9.84 -8.08 7.84
C MET A 189 -10.04 -7.71 9.31
N LEU A 190 -11.20 -7.17 9.69
CA LEU A 190 -11.55 -6.83 11.07
C LEU A 190 -12.47 -7.88 11.68
N THR A 191 -12.38 -8.00 12.99
CA THR A 191 -13.33 -8.73 13.84
C THR A 191 -14.61 -7.91 14.05
N GLY A 192 -15.65 -8.52 14.62
CA GLY A 192 -16.91 -7.84 14.90
C GLY A 192 -16.80 -6.64 15.87
N ASP A 193 -15.76 -6.59 16.69
CA ASP A 193 -15.43 -5.45 17.56
C ASP A 193 -14.48 -4.43 16.90
N GLY A 194 -14.28 -4.54 15.58
CA GLY A 194 -13.52 -3.60 14.79
C GLY A 194 -12.01 -3.63 15.01
N LYS A 195 -11.43 -4.75 15.42
CA LYS A 195 -9.99 -4.96 15.57
C LYS A 195 -9.44 -5.84 14.46
N PRO A 196 -8.12 -5.76 14.13
CA PRO A 196 -7.54 -6.69 13.18
C PRO A 196 -7.71 -8.14 13.61
N ARG A 197 -8.16 -8.99 12.72
CA ARG A 197 -8.27 -10.43 12.91
C ARG A 197 -6.88 -11.05 13.06
N PRO A 198 -6.45 -11.48 14.27
CA PRO A 198 -5.06 -11.89 14.49
C PRO A 198 -4.68 -13.18 13.75
N GLU A 199 -5.65 -14.06 13.49
CA GLU A 199 -5.47 -15.36 12.84
C GLU A 199 -5.07 -15.29 11.37
N ILE A 200 -5.29 -14.15 10.69
CA ILE A 200 -4.92 -13.96 9.28
C ILE A 200 -3.54 -13.33 9.10
N PHE A 201 -2.81 -13.07 10.19
CA PHE A 201 -1.47 -12.47 10.14
C PHE A 201 -0.38 -13.45 10.54
N SER A 202 0.82 -13.24 10.02
CA SER A 202 2.03 -13.95 10.40
C SER A 202 2.49 -13.55 11.80
N LYS A 203 3.52 -14.23 12.32
CA LYS A 203 4.10 -13.95 13.65
C LYS A 203 4.58 -12.51 13.84
N ASP A 204 4.95 -11.83 12.75
CA ASP A 204 5.37 -10.42 12.76
C ASP A 204 4.20 -9.45 12.96
N ARG A 205 2.96 -9.93 12.93
CA ARG A 205 1.71 -9.17 13.11
C ARG A 205 1.51 -8.03 12.10
N LEU A 206 2.28 -8.04 11.01
CA LEU A 206 2.26 -7.04 9.94
C LEU A 206 1.84 -7.66 8.60
N HIS A 207 2.48 -8.77 8.23
CA HIS A 207 2.22 -9.44 6.97
C HIS A 207 1.19 -10.56 7.13
N MET A 208 0.42 -10.79 6.09
CA MET A 208 -0.56 -11.86 6.06
C MET A 208 0.11 -13.24 6.06
N ASN A 209 -0.59 -14.22 6.62
CA ASN A 209 -0.32 -15.64 6.42
C ASN A 209 -1.19 -16.20 5.26
N ALA A 210 -1.21 -17.51 5.08
CA ALA A 210 -1.98 -18.17 4.01
C ALA A 210 -3.49 -17.85 4.08
N GLU A 211 -4.07 -17.81 5.28
CA GLU A 211 -5.51 -17.48 5.46
C GLU A 211 -5.80 -16.03 5.08
N GLY A 212 -4.88 -15.10 5.39
CA GLY A 212 -5.00 -13.71 4.96
C GLY A 212 -4.93 -13.55 3.43
N TYR A 213 -4.05 -14.28 2.76
CA TYR A 213 -4.01 -14.28 1.29
C TYR A 213 -5.21 -14.96 0.66
N LYS A 214 -5.74 -16.03 1.26
CA LYS A 214 -7.00 -16.64 0.82
C LYS A 214 -8.16 -15.64 0.86
N LEU A 215 -8.28 -14.88 1.95
CA LEU A 215 -9.28 -13.80 2.04
C LEU A 215 -9.08 -12.76 0.94
N TRP A 216 -7.84 -12.34 0.68
CA TRP A 216 -7.55 -11.40 -0.41
C TRP A 216 -7.86 -11.98 -1.79
N THR A 217 -7.57 -13.26 -2.02
CA THR A 217 -7.91 -13.97 -3.27
C THR A 217 -9.40 -13.89 -3.56
N GLU A 218 -10.24 -14.17 -2.56
CA GLU A 218 -11.69 -14.12 -2.70
C GLU A 218 -12.20 -12.70 -3.00
N ILE A 219 -11.66 -11.69 -2.32
CA ILE A 219 -12.08 -10.29 -2.50
C ILE A 219 -11.59 -9.74 -3.83
N VAL A 220 -10.29 -9.82 -4.09
CA VAL A 220 -9.66 -9.26 -5.29
C VAL A 220 -10.17 -9.96 -6.55
N GLY A 221 -10.39 -11.27 -6.49
CA GLY A 221 -10.88 -12.08 -7.62
C GLY A 221 -12.22 -11.60 -8.19
N ARG A 222 -13.09 -11.02 -7.37
CA ARG A 222 -14.38 -10.45 -7.80
C ARG A 222 -14.24 -9.20 -8.67
N HIS A 223 -13.07 -8.56 -8.63
CA HIS A 223 -12.78 -7.31 -9.34
C HIS A 223 -11.90 -7.51 -10.58
N LEU A 224 -11.32 -8.72 -10.75
CA LEU A 224 -10.51 -8.98 -11.93
C LEU A 224 -11.41 -9.06 -13.17
N PRO A 225 -10.92 -8.59 -14.34
CA PRO A 225 -11.72 -8.61 -15.56
C PRO A 225 -12.07 -10.05 -15.97
N PRO A 226 -13.23 -10.28 -16.61
CA PRO A 226 -13.51 -11.58 -17.20
C PRO A 226 -12.41 -11.93 -18.21
N GLN A 227 -12.06 -13.23 -18.29
CA GLN A 227 -11.08 -13.68 -19.27
C GLN A 227 -11.52 -13.26 -20.68
N ARG A 228 -10.66 -12.56 -21.40
CA ARG A 228 -10.81 -12.49 -22.85
C ARG A 228 -10.61 -13.91 -23.41
N ALA A 229 -11.65 -14.43 -24.07
CA ALA A 229 -11.48 -15.66 -24.83
C ALA A 229 -10.23 -15.51 -25.71
N ALA A 230 -9.34 -16.52 -25.67
CA ALA A 230 -8.21 -16.52 -26.57
C ALA A 230 -8.75 -16.37 -28.00
N VAL A 231 -8.43 -15.28 -28.66
CA VAL A 231 -8.64 -15.17 -30.10
C VAL A 231 -7.75 -16.26 -30.68
N ARG A 232 -8.37 -17.38 -31.08
CA ARG A 232 -7.65 -18.40 -31.83
C ARG A 232 -7.25 -17.78 -33.17
N PRO A 233 -5.98 -17.94 -33.58
CA PRO A 233 -5.51 -17.47 -34.87
C PRO A 233 -6.26 -18.14 -36.02
#